data_90d0d3e4cd24f03890d5a64b15e847cb
#
_entry.id   90d0d3e4cd24f03890d5a64b15e847cb
#
_cell.length_a   1.000
_cell.length_b   1.000
_cell.length_c   1.000
_cell.angle_alpha   90.00
_cell.angle_beta   90.00
_cell.angle_gamma   90.00
#
_symmetry.space_group_name_H-M   'P 1'
#
loop_
_entity.id
_entity.type
_entity.pdbx_description
1 polymer ?
#
loop_
_entity_poly.entity_id
_entity_poly.type
_entity_poly.pdbx_seq_one_letter_code
_entity_poly.pdbx_strand_id
1 'polypeptide(L)'
;MIKLILKSHGNPLSLSAMRILATFLLSVPLSCSLISCGGPLGARDFVSYQFQYGKTALLQNGIAYAPRRAPAAVHRAIAAGNRLQNKPYKWGGGHAVLNDRGYDCSGAVSYVLREAGLMSGHMSSRGFLNYGEPGSGKWITLYVRNGHVFLTVAGLRIDTGWGGGRKGPRWQTGSRPGKGHIMRHPPGF
;
A
#
# COMPACT_ATOMS: atom_id res chain seq x y z
N MET A 1 -10.34 -64.27 35.43
CA MET A 1 -10.27 -64.84 36.80
C MET A 1 -10.21 -63.68 37.77
N ILE A 2 -11.22 -63.64 38.62
CA ILE A 2 -11.40 -63.11 39.98
C ILE A 2 -11.55 -61.64 40.09
N LYS A 3 -12.78 -61.14 40.16
CA LYS A 3 -13.76 -60.94 41.27
C LYS A 3 -13.37 -59.82 42.23
N LEU A 4 -14.21 -58.74 42.14
CA LEU A 4 -15.13 -58.30 43.25
C LEU A 4 -14.38 -57.66 44.45
N ILE A 5 -14.80 -56.54 44.98
CA ILE A 5 -16.00 -56.40 45.87
C ILE A 5 -16.22 -54.87 46.11
N LEU A 6 -17.48 -54.48 46.05
CA LEU A 6 -18.12 -53.31 46.63
C LEU A 6 -17.84 -53.12 48.13
N LYS A 7 -17.83 -51.88 48.58
CA LYS A 7 -18.65 -51.53 49.79
C LYS A 7 -19.00 -50.07 49.83
N SER A 8 -20.25 -49.83 49.89
CA SER A 8 -21.02 -48.61 50.21
C SER A 8 -20.96 -48.33 51.71
N HIS A 9 -21.13 -47.09 52.08
CA HIS A 9 -21.83 -46.50 53.24
C HIS A 9 -21.54 -45.00 53.24
N GLY A 10 -22.42 -44.07 53.30
CA GLY A 10 -23.70 -43.93 53.90
C GLY A 10 -23.84 -42.44 54.23
N ASN A 11 -24.96 -41.84 53.85
CA ASN A 11 -25.43 -40.51 54.20
C ASN A 11 -25.49 -40.30 55.74
N PRO A 12 -25.92 -39.15 56.34
CA PRO A 12 -26.63 -37.99 55.72
C PRO A 12 -26.36 -36.58 56.35
N LEU A 13 -26.97 -35.58 55.72
CA LEU A 13 -27.63 -34.38 56.26
C LEU A 13 -26.85 -33.35 57.11
N SER A 14 -26.81 -32.11 56.67
CA SER A 14 -27.41 -31.01 57.43
C SER A 14 -27.62 -29.77 56.55
N LEU A 15 -28.85 -29.27 56.61
CA LEU A 15 -29.29 -27.95 56.14
C LEU A 15 -28.52 -26.81 56.84
N SER A 16 -28.15 -25.82 56.10
CA SER A 16 -28.32 -24.43 56.53
C SER A 16 -28.29 -23.50 55.36
N ALA A 17 -29.43 -22.91 55.14
CA ALA A 17 -29.66 -21.82 54.18
C ALA A 17 -28.88 -20.57 54.64
N MET A 18 -28.12 -20.00 53.71
CA MET A 18 -27.79 -18.60 53.81
C MET A 18 -27.84 -17.97 52.41
N ARG A 19 -28.94 -17.25 52.19
CA ARG A 19 -29.17 -16.42 51.01
C ARG A 19 -28.17 -15.25 51.06
N ILE A 20 -27.18 -15.27 50.22
CA ILE A 20 -26.40 -14.07 49.92
C ILE A 20 -26.92 -13.55 48.56
N LEU A 21 -27.67 -12.46 48.66
CA LEU A 21 -28.05 -11.65 47.52
C LEU A 21 -26.80 -10.96 46.99
N ALA A 22 -26.19 -11.52 46.00
CA ALA A 22 -25.13 -10.81 45.26
C ALA A 22 -25.81 -10.00 44.13
N THR A 23 -25.96 -8.72 44.40
CA THR A 23 -26.30 -7.71 43.38
C THR A 23 -25.18 -7.63 42.36
N PHE A 24 -25.36 -8.26 41.21
CA PHE A 24 -24.50 -8.06 40.06
C PHE A 24 -24.81 -6.66 39.50
N LEU A 25 -23.96 -5.70 39.86
CA LEU A 25 -23.85 -4.44 39.12
C LEU A 25 -23.23 -4.76 37.76
N LEU A 26 -24.10 -4.80 36.74
CA LEU A 26 -23.68 -4.87 35.33
C LEU A 26 -22.99 -3.52 34.99
N SER A 27 -21.70 -3.45 35.14
CA SER A 27 -20.90 -2.38 34.58
C SER A 27 -20.79 -2.62 33.07
N VAL A 28 -21.66 -1.96 32.31
CA VAL A 28 -21.55 -1.85 30.85
C VAL A 28 -20.29 -1.00 30.57
N PRO A 29 -19.24 -1.55 29.94
CA PRO A 29 -18.16 -0.69 29.48
C PRO A 29 -18.73 0.18 28.35
N LEU A 30 -18.78 1.49 28.60
CA LEU A 30 -19.03 2.50 27.59
C LEU A 30 -17.85 2.46 26.61
N SER A 31 -17.97 1.62 25.58
CA SER A 31 -17.03 1.59 24.46
C SER A 31 -17.13 2.92 23.75
N CYS A 32 -16.28 3.86 24.13
CA CYS A 32 -16.07 5.09 23.39
C CYS A 32 -15.44 4.71 22.05
N SER A 33 -16.28 4.45 21.04
CA SER A 33 -15.84 4.35 19.66
C SER A 33 -15.26 5.70 19.26
N LEU A 34 -13.96 5.83 19.31
CA LEU A 34 -13.25 6.94 18.70
C LEU A 34 -13.52 6.84 17.18
N ILE A 35 -14.55 7.54 16.73
CA ILE A 35 -14.72 7.83 15.31
C ILE A 35 -13.52 8.71 14.97
N SER A 36 -12.47 8.09 14.45
CA SER A 36 -11.37 8.78 13.81
C SER A 36 -11.98 9.54 12.63
N CYS A 37 -12.22 10.84 12.80
CA CYS A 37 -12.48 11.74 11.69
C CYS A 37 -11.27 11.65 10.77
N GLY A 38 -11.42 10.88 9.67
CA GLY A 38 -10.41 10.79 8.62
C GLY A 38 -10.25 12.16 7.97
N GLY A 39 -9.23 12.90 8.43
CA GLY A 39 -8.69 14.02 7.66
C GLY A 39 -8.22 13.53 6.27
N PRO A 40 -7.94 14.42 5.33
CA PRO A 40 -7.45 14.03 4.01
C PRO A 40 -6.27 13.08 4.19
N LEU A 41 -6.36 11.89 3.57
CA LEU A 41 -5.36 10.83 3.68
C LEU A 41 -4.02 11.33 3.13
N GLY A 42 -3.24 11.98 3.98
CA GLY A 42 -1.86 12.35 3.68
C GLY A 42 -0.97 11.11 3.55
N ALA A 43 0.06 11.20 2.75
CA ALA A 43 1.07 10.15 2.69
C ALA A 43 1.73 10.00 4.06
N ARG A 44 2.14 8.77 4.39
CA ARG A 44 2.96 8.48 5.57
C ARG A 44 4.24 9.32 5.55
N ASP A 45 4.84 9.56 6.70
CA ASP A 45 6.07 10.34 6.80
C ASP A 45 7.17 9.82 5.86
N PHE A 46 7.24 8.50 5.68
CA PHE A 46 8.15 7.87 4.74
C PHE A 46 7.47 6.78 3.91
N VAL A 47 7.79 6.79 2.61
CA VAL A 47 7.47 5.68 1.68
C VAL A 47 8.68 4.76 1.68
N SER A 48 8.57 3.60 2.29
CA SER A 48 9.65 2.61 2.39
C SER A 48 9.26 1.31 1.69
N TYR A 49 10.26 0.66 1.10
CA TYR A 49 10.09 -0.63 0.46
C TYR A 49 10.52 -1.74 1.42
N GLN A 50 9.70 -2.78 1.50
CA GLN A 50 10.04 -4.04 2.15
C GLN A 50 9.62 -5.19 1.24
N PHE A 51 10.56 -6.04 0.88
CA PHE A 51 10.24 -7.21 0.09
C PHE A 51 9.40 -8.20 0.91
N GLN A 52 8.28 -8.60 0.34
CA GLN A 52 7.39 -9.63 0.86
C GLN A 52 7.04 -10.58 -0.29
N TYR A 53 7.47 -11.84 -0.16
CA TYR A 53 7.23 -12.83 -1.19
C TYR A 53 5.74 -12.93 -1.57
N GLY A 54 5.47 -12.91 -2.87
CA GLY A 54 4.11 -12.99 -3.41
C GLY A 54 3.25 -11.72 -3.26
N LYS A 55 3.74 -10.68 -2.55
CA LYS A 55 2.99 -9.43 -2.32
C LYS A 55 3.65 -8.23 -2.97
N THR A 56 4.96 -8.09 -2.86
CA THR A 56 5.68 -6.94 -3.42
C THR A 56 6.55 -7.34 -4.60
N ALA A 57 6.81 -6.38 -5.49
CA ALA A 57 7.74 -6.58 -6.60
C ALA A 57 9.16 -6.83 -6.08
N LEU A 58 9.88 -7.76 -6.68
CA LEU A 58 11.28 -8.00 -6.42
C LEU A 58 12.13 -7.09 -7.33
N LEU A 59 13.11 -6.40 -6.75
CA LEU A 59 14.13 -5.69 -7.53
C LEU A 59 15.44 -6.48 -7.48
N GLN A 60 15.92 -6.92 -8.63
CA GLN A 60 17.17 -7.66 -8.75
C GLN A 60 17.96 -7.14 -9.96
N ASN A 61 19.22 -6.75 -9.74
CA ASN A 61 20.11 -6.23 -10.78
C ASN A 61 19.49 -5.10 -11.62
N GLY A 62 18.72 -4.21 -10.98
CA GLY A 62 18.05 -3.08 -11.65
C GLY A 62 16.77 -3.44 -12.41
N ILE A 63 16.39 -4.70 -12.46
CA ILE A 63 15.16 -5.20 -13.08
C ILE A 63 14.14 -5.54 -12.01
N ALA A 64 12.92 -5.03 -12.15
CA ALA A 64 11.82 -5.34 -11.27
C ALA A 64 11.00 -6.52 -11.82
N TYR A 65 10.53 -7.38 -10.91
CA TYR A 65 9.68 -8.54 -11.19
C TYR A 65 8.40 -8.42 -10.40
N ALA A 66 7.27 -8.48 -11.09
CA ALA A 66 5.96 -8.43 -10.45
C ALA A 66 5.69 -9.70 -9.63
N PRO A 67 4.91 -9.63 -8.53
CA PRO A 67 4.42 -10.82 -7.85
C PRO A 67 3.61 -11.69 -8.83
N ARG A 68 3.84 -12.99 -8.82
CA ARG A 68 3.26 -13.93 -9.80
C ARG A 68 1.73 -13.83 -9.93
N ARG A 69 1.02 -13.58 -8.81
CA ARG A 69 -0.44 -13.49 -8.76
C ARG A 69 -0.97 -12.06 -8.90
N ALA A 70 -0.12 -11.09 -9.23
CA ALA A 70 -0.56 -9.73 -9.46
C ALA A 70 -1.44 -9.63 -10.72
N PRO A 71 -2.38 -8.68 -10.78
CA PRO A 71 -3.17 -8.43 -11.98
C PRO A 71 -2.30 -8.11 -13.20
N ALA A 72 -2.79 -8.42 -14.40
CA ALA A 72 -2.06 -8.17 -15.65
C ALA A 72 -1.60 -6.72 -15.83
N ALA A 73 -2.39 -5.73 -15.38
CA ALA A 73 -2.01 -4.33 -15.42
C ALA A 73 -0.78 -4.03 -14.53
N VAL A 74 -0.64 -4.71 -13.39
CA VAL A 74 0.55 -4.59 -12.52
C VAL A 74 1.79 -5.16 -13.21
N HIS A 75 1.68 -6.30 -13.88
CA HIS A 75 2.77 -6.86 -14.68
C HIS A 75 3.18 -5.90 -15.81
N ARG A 76 2.21 -5.29 -16.52
CA ARG A 76 2.50 -4.28 -17.54
C ARG A 76 3.15 -3.03 -16.96
N ALA A 77 2.69 -2.54 -15.79
CA ALA A 77 3.29 -1.40 -15.10
C ALA A 77 4.75 -1.66 -14.72
N ILE A 78 5.05 -2.85 -14.18
CA ILE A 78 6.44 -3.25 -13.86
C ILE A 78 7.29 -3.33 -15.14
N ALA A 79 6.78 -3.95 -16.20
CA ALA A 79 7.48 -4.01 -17.49
C ALA A 79 7.75 -2.60 -18.07
N ALA A 80 6.75 -1.71 -17.97
CA ALA A 80 6.90 -0.31 -18.37
C ALA A 80 8.00 0.40 -17.56
N GLY A 81 7.97 0.26 -16.24
CA GLY A 81 9.01 0.83 -15.37
C GLY A 81 10.40 0.29 -15.71
N ASN A 82 10.54 -0.99 -16.06
CA ASN A 82 11.80 -1.57 -16.52
C ASN A 82 12.31 -0.92 -17.82
N ARG A 83 11.42 -0.58 -18.75
CA ARG A 83 11.81 0.14 -19.99
C ARG A 83 12.27 1.58 -19.75
N LEU A 84 11.90 2.16 -18.62
CA LEU A 84 12.34 3.51 -18.23
C LEU A 84 13.72 3.54 -17.56
N GLN A 85 14.26 2.39 -17.17
CA GLN A 85 15.60 2.35 -16.58
C GLN A 85 16.62 2.87 -17.58
N ASN A 86 17.61 3.64 -17.10
CA ASN A 86 18.62 4.31 -17.92
C ASN A 86 18.14 5.48 -18.81
N LYS A 87 16.84 5.79 -18.87
CA LYS A 87 16.35 7.00 -19.50
C LYS A 87 16.82 8.23 -18.69
N PRO A 88 17.31 9.30 -19.34
CA PRO A 88 17.70 10.52 -18.64
C PRO A 88 16.48 11.30 -18.15
N TYR A 89 16.71 12.20 -17.20
CA TYR A 89 15.74 13.24 -16.88
C TYR A 89 15.68 14.28 -18.02
N LYS A 90 14.47 14.55 -18.48
CA LYS A 90 14.18 15.56 -19.48
C LYS A 90 12.95 16.35 -19.03
N TRP A 91 13.08 17.64 -18.78
CA TRP A 91 11.94 18.49 -18.43
C TRP A 91 10.90 18.48 -19.56
N GLY A 92 9.62 18.23 -19.24
CA GLY A 92 8.55 18.06 -20.22
C GLY A 92 8.64 16.75 -21.02
N GLY A 93 9.58 15.87 -20.69
CA GLY A 93 9.73 14.58 -21.36
C GLY A 93 8.59 13.60 -21.01
N GLY A 94 8.11 12.88 -22.02
CA GLY A 94 6.97 11.95 -21.88
C GLY A 94 5.60 12.63 -22.00
N HIS A 95 5.54 13.90 -22.40
CA HIS A 95 4.31 14.67 -22.60
C HIS A 95 3.95 14.80 -24.08
N ALA A 96 4.53 15.74 -24.79
CA ALA A 96 4.26 15.92 -26.24
C ALA A 96 4.69 14.69 -27.06
N VAL A 97 5.80 14.06 -26.66
CA VAL A 97 6.26 12.78 -27.20
C VAL A 97 6.07 11.72 -26.14
N LEU A 98 5.05 10.85 -26.30
CA LEU A 98 4.68 9.85 -25.27
C LEU A 98 5.78 8.82 -25.04
N ASN A 99 6.47 8.39 -26.11
CA ASN A 99 7.61 7.47 -26.06
C ASN A 99 8.92 8.24 -26.27
N ASP A 100 9.29 9.03 -25.28
CA ASP A 100 10.40 9.98 -25.37
C ASP A 100 11.76 9.29 -25.05
N ARG A 101 12.84 10.02 -25.38
CA ARG A 101 14.21 9.65 -25.05
C ARG A 101 14.54 9.90 -23.56
N GLY A 102 13.80 10.80 -22.90
CA GLY A 102 13.94 11.12 -21.48
C GLY A 102 12.59 11.52 -20.90
N TYR A 103 12.47 11.49 -19.58
CA TYR A 103 11.20 11.70 -18.87
C TYR A 103 11.39 12.62 -17.67
N ASP A 104 10.41 13.48 -17.42
CA ASP A 104 10.24 14.10 -16.11
C ASP A 104 9.41 13.20 -15.17
N CYS A 105 9.08 13.69 -13.98
CA CYS A 105 8.35 12.93 -12.97
C CYS A 105 6.95 12.52 -13.46
N SER A 106 6.20 13.46 -14.01
CA SER A 106 4.83 13.23 -14.47
C SER A 106 4.77 12.48 -15.80
N GLY A 107 5.74 12.69 -16.68
CA GLY A 107 5.88 11.91 -17.91
C GLY A 107 6.20 10.44 -17.65
N ALA A 108 7.07 10.15 -16.68
CA ALA A 108 7.38 8.78 -16.29
C ALA A 108 6.17 8.07 -15.68
N VAL A 109 5.43 8.73 -14.78
CA VAL A 109 4.20 8.18 -14.19
C VAL A 109 3.14 7.96 -15.27
N SER A 110 2.94 8.94 -16.17
CA SER A 110 2.01 8.80 -17.31
C SER A 110 2.37 7.62 -18.19
N TYR A 111 3.66 7.44 -18.51
CA TYR A 111 4.14 6.30 -19.29
C TYR A 111 3.77 4.97 -18.63
N VAL A 112 4.08 4.80 -17.34
CA VAL A 112 3.80 3.55 -16.63
C VAL A 112 2.31 3.25 -16.58
N LEU A 113 1.47 4.24 -16.27
CA LEU A 113 0.02 4.06 -16.19
C LEU A 113 -0.62 3.77 -17.56
N ARG A 114 -0.16 4.46 -18.61
CA ARG A 114 -0.63 4.23 -19.98
C ARG A 114 -0.29 2.81 -20.47
N GLU A 115 0.96 2.40 -20.32
CA GLU A 115 1.39 1.06 -20.71
C GLU A 115 0.69 -0.05 -19.87
N ALA A 116 0.28 0.27 -18.66
CA ALA A 116 -0.54 -0.61 -17.84
C ALA A 116 -2.01 -0.67 -18.30
N GLY A 117 -2.45 0.26 -19.14
CA GLY A 117 -3.85 0.40 -19.58
C GLY A 117 -4.73 1.09 -18.53
N LEU A 118 -4.13 1.91 -17.67
CA LEU A 118 -4.80 2.57 -16.54
C LEU A 118 -5.05 4.06 -16.79
N MET A 119 -4.55 4.61 -17.87
CA MET A 119 -4.86 5.96 -18.37
C MET A 119 -4.61 6.07 -19.87
N SER A 120 -5.14 7.14 -20.48
CA SER A 120 -4.83 7.56 -21.84
C SER A 120 -4.00 8.84 -21.82
N GLY A 121 -3.10 9.01 -22.81
CA GLY A 121 -2.30 10.23 -22.97
C GLY A 121 -1.31 10.45 -21.82
N HIS A 122 -1.25 11.70 -21.32
CA HIS A 122 -0.36 12.12 -20.24
C HIS A 122 -1.05 13.14 -19.31
N MET A 123 -0.49 13.30 -18.11
CA MET A 123 -0.88 14.34 -17.15
C MET A 123 0.33 15.05 -16.58
N SER A 124 0.16 16.31 -16.21
CA SER A 124 1.13 17.01 -15.36
C SER A 124 1.04 16.52 -13.90
N SER A 125 2.06 16.82 -13.08
CA SER A 125 2.01 16.54 -11.65
C SER A 125 0.78 17.16 -10.96
N ARG A 126 0.35 18.35 -11.39
CA ARG A 126 -0.87 18.99 -10.89
C ARG A 126 -2.13 18.24 -11.34
N GLY A 127 -2.18 17.71 -12.56
CA GLY A 127 -3.30 16.90 -13.06
C GLY A 127 -3.51 15.64 -12.23
N PHE A 128 -2.43 15.01 -11.79
CA PHE A 128 -2.50 13.81 -10.94
C PHE A 128 -3.12 14.03 -9.55
N LEU A 129 -3.29 15.27 -9.08
CA LEU A 129 -4.02 15.56 -7.85
C LEU A 129 -5.47 15.06 -7.89
N ASN A 130 -6.06 14.99 -9.08
CA ASN A 130 -7.44 14.54 -9.30
C ASN A 130 -7.53 13.18 -10.04
N TYR A 131 -6.43 12.46 -10.18
CA TYR A 131 -6.41 11.16 -10.85
C TYR A 131 -7.01 10.06 -9.98
N GLY A 132 -7.83 9.17 -10.58
CA GLY A 132 -8.33 7.97 -9.93
C GLY A 132 -9.04 8.25 -8.60
N GLU A 133 -8.84 7.35 -7.62
CA GLU A 133 -9.46 7.41 -6.29
C GLU A 133 -8.49 7.91 -5.22
N PRO A 134 -8.98 8.55 -4.13
CA PRO A 134 -8.13 9.02 -3.04
C PRO A 134 -7.61 7.86 -2.19
N GLY A 135 -6.40 8.03 -1.63
CA GLY A 135 -5.78 7.06 -0.73
C GLY A 135 -4.79 6.13 -1.42
N SER A 136 -4.29 5.17 -0.66
CA SER A 136 -3.38 4.14 -1.15
C SER A 136 -4.13 3.03 -1.88
N GLY A 137 -3.63 2.62 -3.04
CA GLY A 137 -4.11 1.43 -3.75
C GLY A 137 -3.51 0.15 -3.20
N LYS A 138 -4.13 -0.96 -3.54
CA LYS A 138 -3.63 -2.30 -3.21
C LYS A 138 -2.33 -2.64 -3.96
N TRP A 139 -2.22 -2.21 -5.19
CA TRP A 139 -1.12 -2.54 -6.09
C TRP A 139 -0.34 -1.34 -6.59
N ILE A 140 -1.04 -0.23 -6.85
CA ILE A 140 -0.46 0.98 -7.41
C ILE A 140 -0.89 2.18 -6.56
N THR A 141 0.06 2.93 -6.04
CA THR A 141 -0.19 4.16 -5.31
C THR A 141 0.64 5.29 -5.91
N LEU A 142 -0.01 6.37 -6.28
CA LEU A 142 0.62 7.62 -6.67
C LEU A 142 0.79 8.51 -5.45
N TYR A 143 1.94 9.14 -5.34
CA TYR A 143 2.25 10.15 -4.34
C TYR A 143 2.40 11.48 -5.07
N VAL A 144 1.46 12.38 -4.84
CA VAL A 144 1.27 13.58 -5.66
C VAL A 144 1.34 14.84 -4.83
N ARG A 145 2.09 15.80 -5.29
CA ARG A 145 2.07 17.19 -4.83
C ARG A 145 2.24 18.14 -5.99
N ASN A 146 1.99 19.42 -5.77
CA ASN A 146 2.33 20.40 -6.81
C ASN A 146 3.84 20.33 -7.14
N GLY A 147 4.16 20.23 -8.42
CA GLY A 147 5.52 20.18 -8.95
C GLY A 147 6.22 18.83 -8.86
N HIS A 148 5.60 17.78 -8.28
CA HIS A 148 6.19 16.43 -8.28
C HIS A 148 5.15 15.32 -8.13
N VAL A 149 5.42 14.19 -8.78
CA VAL A 149 4.67 12.95 -8.65
C VAL A 149 5.61 11.75 -8.81
N PHE A 150 5.40 10.73 -8.01
CA PHE A 150 6.00 9.41 -8.18
C PHE A 150 4.96 8.34 -7.84
N LEU A 151 5.26 7.07 -8.13
CA LEU A 151 4.35 5.99 -7.80
C LEU A 151 5.08 4.77 -7.22
N THR A 152 4.33 3.93 -6.53
CA THR A 152 4.74 2.57 -6.19
C THR A 152 3.90 1.57 -6.99
N VAL A 153 4.54 0.52 -7.46
CA VAL A 153 3.89 -0.63 -8.12
C VAL A 153 4.24 -1.88 -7.32
N ALA A 154 3.25 -2.56 -6.78
CA ALA A 154 3.46 -3.67 -5.86
C ALA A 154 4.52 -3.34 -4.78
N GLY A 155 4.39 -2.17 -4.15
CA GLY A 155 5.28 -1.67 -3.10
C GLY A 155 6.63 -1.12 -3.58
N LEU A 156 7.08 -1.41 -4.79
CA LEU A 156 8.35 -0.91 -5.32
C LEU A 156 8.16 0.47 -5.96
N ARG A 157 8.96 1.45 -5.54
CA ARG A 157 8.87 2.84 -5.99
C ARG A 157 9.61 3.06 -7.30
N ILE A 158 8.97 3.76 -8.25
CA ILE A 158 9.63 4.37 -9.40
C ILE A 158 9.54 5.91 -9.29
N ASP A 159 10.65 6.57 -9.47
CA ASP A 159 10.78 8.00 -9.20
C ASP A 159 11.90 8.65 -10.02
N THR A 160 11.84 9.97 -10.15
CA THR A 160 12.86 10.82 -10.79
C THR A 160 13.47 11.78 -9.77
N GLY A 161 14.78 12.07 -9.90
CA GLY A 161 15.44 13.13 -9.14
C GLY A 161 15.70 12.86 -7.66
N TRP A 162 15.32 11.71 -7.11
CA TRP A 162 15.59 11.36 -5.73
C TRP A 162 16.99 10.72 -5.57
N GLY A 163 17.74 11.17 -4.58
CA GLY A 163 19.11 10.69 -4.32
C GLY A 163 20.20 11.51 -4.98
N GLY A 164 19.90 12.76 -5.31
CA GLY A 164 20.83 13.75 -5.86
C GLY A 164 20.81 13.88 -7.38
N GLY A 165 20.74 15.12 -7.83
CA GLY A 165 20.78 15.49 -9.25
C GLY A 165 19.49 15.19 -10.03
N ARG A 166 19.47 15.60 -11.29
CA ARG A 166 18.36 15.37 -12.25
C ARG A 166 18.48 13.95 -12.82
N LYS A 167 18.30 12.94 -11.98
CA LYS A 167 18.29 11.55 -12.44
C LYS A 167 16.92 11.22 -13.05
N GLY A 168 16.93 10.57 -14.19
CA GLY A 168 15.72 10.06 -14.82
C GLY A 168 15.03 8.97 -14.00
N PRO A 169 13.94 8.37 -14.53
CA PRO A 169 13.16 7.37 -13.80
C PRO A 169 14.01 6.16 -13.39
N ARG A 170 13.90 5.76 -12.13
CA ARG A 170 14.62 4.58 -11.58
C ARG A 170 13.75 3.87 -10.56
N TRP A 171 13.84 2.55 -10.53
CA TRP A 171 13.38 1.77 -9.41
C TRP A 171 14.20 2.09 -8.16
N GLN A 172 13.53 2.21 -7.02
CA GLN A 172 14.12 2.65 -5.76
C GLN A 172 13.63 1.78 -4.60
N THR A 173 14.55 1.25 -3.82
CA THR A 173 14.26 0.53 -2.57
C THR A 173 14.48 1.39 -1.33
N GLY A 174 15.25 2.46 -1.44
CA GLY A 174 15.49 3.41 -0.35
C GLY A 174 14.22 4.15 0.06
N SER A 175 14.11 4.52 1.33
CA SER A 175 12.99 5.31 1.84
C SER A 175 12.96 6.70 1.23
N ARG A 176 11.76 7.26 1.13
CA ARG A 176 11.51 8.62 0.63
C ARG A 176 10.50 9.32 1.53
N PRO A 177 10.69 10.61 1.88
CA PRO A 177 9.66 11.39 2.54
C PRO A 177 8.38 11.45 1.71
N GLY A 178 7.27 11.03 2.33
CA GLY A 178 5.93 11.13 1.76
C GLY A 178 5.18 12.39 2.19
N LYS A 179 5.66 13.06 3.25
CA LYS A 179 5.05 14.28 3.78
C LYS A 179 4.86 15.33 2.70
N GLY A 180 3.69 15.96 2.68
CA GLY A 180 3.31 16.96 1.67
C GLY A 180 2.81 16.37 0.34
N HIS A 181 2.73 15.04 0.20
CA HIS A 181 2.06 14.38 -0.91
C HIS A 181 0.68 13.87 -0.48
N ILE A 182 -0.30 13.97 -1.37
CA ILE A 182 -1.53 13.21 -1.27
C ILE A 182 -1.35 11.88 -1.98
N MET A 183 -2.13 10.87 -1.56
CA MET A 183 -2.13 9.56 -2.22
C MET A 183 -3.32 9.44 -3.16
N ARG A 184 -3.09 8.88 -4.34
CA ARG A 184 -4.09 8.55 -5.35
C ARG A 184 -3.81 7.14 -5.88
N HIS A 185 -4.83 6.47 -6.40
CA HIS A 185 -4.65 5.17 -7.06
C HIS A 185 -5.64 4.99 -8.22
N PRO A 186 -5.29 4.17 -9.22
CA PRO A 186 -6.24 3.79 -10.27
C PRO A 186 -7.39 2.99 -9.64
N PRO A 187 -8.65 3.15 -10.10
CA PRO A 187 -9.77 2.35 -9.61
C PRO A 187 -9.48 0.85 -9.70
N GLY A 188 -9.71 0.13 -8.60
CA GLY A 188 -9.47 -1.31 -8.50
C GLY A 188 -8.01 -1.74 -8.29
N PHE A 189 -7.07 -0.85 -8.16
CA PHE A 189 -5.64 -1.12 -7.98
C PHE A 189 -5.09 -0.41 -6.75
#